data_9cf730709197e3721c5dffd9dd13a9bb
#
_entry.id   9cf730709197e3721c5dffd9dd13a9bb
#
_cell.length_a   1.000
_cell.length_b   1.000
_cell.length_c   1.000
_cell.angle_alpha   90.00
_cell.angle_beta   90.00
_cell.angle_gamma   90.00
#
_symmetry.space_group_name_H-M   'P 1'
#
loop_
_entity.id
_entity.type
_entity.pdbx_description
1 polymer ?
#
loop_
_entity_poly.entity_id
_entity_poly.type
_entity_poly.pdbx_seq_one_letter_code
_entity_poly.pdbx_strand_id
1 'polypeptide(L)'
;MSSKRRVASGAVLAALAVAQGVLAAPGAAAEPDTAEAAPARIHEIQGTTRLSPLEGDRVRVDAVVTATRTFGSSRGFWIQDPRPDDDPRTSEGLFVFTGRTTPALTQGDVVTVEGTVAEYYPGDPATTAAQSTTELVKAHWTVTARGARVPEALALGPGTVPDALTASPGGSIEHAPLRPDEYALDFWEAHEGELVSVIDARLVSRSTDYNELYVTTKPQQNPSARGGTVYLGYDRPNTGILKIESLIPFSQRPFPKADTGDTLTGVTSGPVEYDSYGGYTLMASVLGEVKGNGLEREVTRAQLRGELAVATYNVENLSAVDGEEKFAALAEGVVSNLASPDILTLEEIQDDNGPKGAGDGVTSADETLRRFTEAIEAAGGPRYEWRQIDPQDGADGGQPGGNIRMGFLFNPERVRFVDREGVDATTPVAVERDRRGARLSVSPGRIDPQHPAWEDSRKPLVGEFVFKGRTVFVVANHFASKGGDQPVHGRFQPPARTSEQQRVQQATVVRDFVDDLLAVDRRANVVVAGDLNDFPFSPTLRELTRGGTLRSLMDTLPESERYSYVYEGNSQVLDHVLVSRGPRRVSYDVVHINAEFADQASDHDPQIVRFVPR
;
A
#
# COMPACT_ATOMS: atom_id res chain seq x y z
N MET A 1 26.34 14.86 -21.88
CA MET A 1 24.88 14.86 -22.02
C MET A 1 24.44 13.43 -22.26
N SER A 2 24.17 12.68 -21.22
CA SER A 2 23.71 11.29 -21.26
C SER A 2 22.55 11.19 -20.30
N SER A 3 21.34 10.97 -20.81
CA SER A 3 20.12 10.83 -20.05
C SER A 3 20.14 9.48 -19.34
N LYS A 4 20.42 9.45 -18.05
CA LYS A 4 20.22 8.27 -17.21
C LYS A 4 18.70 8.11 -16.96
N ARG A 5 18.09 7.12 -17.59
CA ARG A 5 16.77 6.63 -17.18
C ARG A 5 16.93 5.93 -15.83
N ARG A 6 16.34 6.49 -14.78
CA ARG A 6 16.17 5.81 -13.50
C ARG A 6 15.02 4.79 -13.68
N VAL A 7 15.29 3.55 -13.36
CA VAL A 7 14.28 2.50 -13.25
C VAL A 7 13.76 2.56 -11.83
N ALA A 8 12.54 3.03 -11.64
CA ALA A 8 11.85 2.94 -10.36
C ALA A 8 11.41 1.48 -10.16
N SER A 9 11.88 0.84 -9.10
CA SER A 9 11.46 -0.51 -8.70
C SER A 9 10.18 -0.40 -7.87
N GLY A 10 9.04 -0.32 -8.53
CA GLY A 10 7.76 -0.55 -7.90
C GLY A 10 7.30 -1.99 -8.20
N ALA A 11 6.78 -2.69 -7.22
CA ALA A 11 6.18 -4.01 -7.41
C ALA A 11 4.92 -3.90 -8.28
N VAL A 12 5.11 -3.89 -9.59
CA VAL A 12 4.01 -4.01 -10.55
C VAL A 12 3.77 -5.48 -10.79
N LEU A 13 2.68 -6.03 -10.28
CA LEU A 13 2.07 -7.23 -10.85
C LEU A 13 1.58 -6.87 -12.25
N ALA A 14 2.47 -7.05 -13.25
CA ALA A 14 2.08 -6.95 -14.64
C ALA A 14 1.22 -8.17 -14.98
N ALA A 15 -0.08 -8.00 -15.04
CA ALA A 15 -0.96 -8.91 -15.74
C ALA A 15 -0.56 -8.88 -17.22
N LEU A 16 0.15 -9.91 -17.68
CA LEU A 16 0.40 -10.14 -19.10
C LEU A 16 -0.95 -10.47 -19.77
N ALA A 17 -1.57 -9.47 -20.38
CA ALA A 17 -2.62 -9.70 -21.36
C ALA A 17 -1.98 -10.30 -22.63
N VAL A 18 -2.09 -11.60 -22.79
CA VAL A 18 -1.79 -12.28 -24.05
C VAL A 18 -2.85 -11.86 -25.07
N ALA A 19 -2.52 -10.93 -25.93
CA ALA A 19 -3.33 -10.60 -27.09
C ALA A 19 -3.27 -11.77 -28.07
N GLN A 20 -4.25 -12.66 -28.02
CA GLN A 20 -4.52 -13.59 -29.11
C GLN A 20 -5.15 -12.80 -30.26
N GLY A 21 -4.37 -12.61 -31.33
CA GLY A 21 -4.86 -12.03 -32.57
C GLY A 21 -5.96 -12.89 -33.19
N VAL A 22 -7.18 -12.44 -33.08
CA VAL A 22 -8.29 -12.92 -33.93
C VAL A 22 -8.15 -12.24 -35.28
N LEU A 23 -7.82 -13.01 -36.30
CA LEU A 23 -7.91 -12.61 -37.70
C LEU A 23 -9.40 -12.32 -38.00
N ALA A 24 -9.77 -11.05 -37.97
CA ALA A 24 -11.08 -10.62 -38.42
C ALA A 24 -11.16 -10.70 -39.94
N ALA A 25 -12.12 -11.44 -40.44
CA ALA A 25 -12.56 -11.40 -41.84
C ALA A 25 -13.04 -9.97 -42.18
N PRO A 26 -12.89 -9.52 -43.44
CA PRO A 26 -13.43 -8.22 -43.85
C PRO A 26 -14.95 -8.29 -43.84
N GLY A 27 -15.54 -7.88 -42.75
CA GLY A 27 -16.98 -7.77 -42.56
C GLY A 27 -17.43 -6.34 -42.72
N ALA A 28 -18.50 -6.17 -43.44
CA ALA A 28 -19.37 -5.02 -43.70
C ALA A 28 -19.04 -3.74 -42.89
N ALA A 29 -18.91 -2.64 -43.61
CA ALA A 29 -18.92 -1.29 -43.04
C ALA A 29 -20.10 -1.19 -42.07
N ALA A 30 -19.85 -0.91 -40.81
CA ALA A 30 -20.87 -0.58 -39.85
C ALA A 30 -21.65 0.63 -40.42
N GLU A 31 -22.97 0.49 -40.55
CA GLU A 31 -23.83 1.63 -40.88
C GLU A 31 -23.57 2.71 -39.82
N PRO A 32 -23.54 4.01 -40.22
CA PRO A 32 -23.44 5.08 -39.26
C PRO A 32 -24.66 4.97 -38.33
N ASP A 33 -24.41 4.96 -37.02
CA ASP A 33 -25.42 4.99 -35.97
C ASP A 33 -26.26 6.30 -36.17
N THR A 34 -27.40 6.18 -36.87
CA THR A 34 -28.23 7.32 -37.28
C THR A 34 -29.30 7.66 -36.21
N ALA A 35 -29.24 7.07 -35.04
CA ALA A 35 -30.11 7.45 -33.95
C ALA A 35 -29.86 8.91 -33.57
N GLU A 36 -30.90 9.76 -33.68
CA GLU A 36 -30.84 11.17 -33.25
C GLU A 36 -30.56 11.20 -31.73
N ALA A 37 -29.55 11.98 -31.30
CA ALA A 37 -29.21 12.10 -29.90
C ALA A 37 -30.37 12.76 -29.11
N ALA A 38 -30.92 12.06 -28.14
CA ALA A 38 -31.99 12.58 -27.30
C ALA A 38 -31.45 13.65 -26.34
N PRO A 39 -32.17 14.77 -26.14
CA PRO A 39 -31.75 15.75 -25.12
C PRO A 39 -31.88 15.13 -23.73
N ALA A 40 -30.81 15.27 -22.92
CA ALA A 40 -30.77 14.81 -21.54
C ALA A 40 -30.04 15.83 -20.66
N ARG A 41 -30.38 15.84 -19.37
CA ARG A 41 -29.62 16.55 -18.34
C ARG A 41 -28.60 15.61 -17.74
N ILE A 42 -27.55 16.15 -17.13
CA ILE A 42 -26.48 15.33 -16.53
C ILE A 42 -27.02 14.45 -15.40
N HIS A 43 -27.84 14.98 -14.51
CA HIS A 43 -28.46 14.21 -13.43
C HIS A 43 -29.35 13.04 -13.93
N GLU A 44 -29.98 13.18 -15.12
CA GLU A 44 -30.74 12.08 -15.74
C GLU A 44 -29.81 10.98 -16.27
N ILE A 45 -28.59 11.35 -16.71
CA ILE A 45 -27.56 10.42 -17.16
C ILE A 45 -26.94 9.71 -15.94
N GLN A 46 -26.56 10.44 -14.91
CA GLN A 46 -25.98 9.91 -13.69
C GLN A 46 -26.96 9.00 -12.92
N GLY A 47 -28.22 9.43 -12.78
CA GLY A 47 -29.23 8.68 -12.06
C GLY A 47 -29.01 8.67 -10.55
N THR A 48 -29.66 7.71 -9.86
CA THR A 48 -29.66 7.61 -8.38
C THR A 48 -29.03 6.31 -7.87
N THR A 49 -28.28 5.63 -8.74
CA THR A 49 -27.46 4.42 -8.46
C THR A 49 -26.09 4.63 -9.10
N ARG A 50 -25.16 3.70 -8.87
CA ARG A 50 -23.82 3.77 -9.47
C ARG A 50 -23.74 3.46 -10.95
N LEU A 51 -24.85 3.05 -11.53
CA LEU A 51 -24.92 2.79 -12.96
C LEU A 51 -25.94 3.73 -13.59
N SER A 52 -25.55 4.31 -14.70
CA SER A 52 -26.42 5.18 -15.47
C SER A 52 -27.68 4.45 -15.94
N PRO A 53 -28.89 5.01 -15.74
CA PRO A 53 -30.11 4.49 -16.33
C PRO A 53 -30.16 4.62 -17.86
N LEU A 54 -29.25 5.41 -18.45
CA LEU A 54 -29.16 5.67 -19.89
C LEU A 54 -27.94 5.02 -20.54
N GLU A 55 -27.31 4.02 -19.87
CA GLU A 55 -26.16 3.30 -20.44
C GLU A 55 -26.48 2.73 -21.82
N GLY A 56 -25.63 3.02 -22.78
CA GLY A 56 -25.80 2.63 -24.20
C GLY A 56 -26.59 3.63 -25.04
N ASP A 57 -27.34 4.54 -24.46
CA ASP A 57 -28.12 5.54 -25.17
C ASP A 57 -27.26 6.66 -25.73
N ARG A 58 -27.68 7.20 -26.87
CA ARG A 58 -27.08 8.40 -27.46
C ARG A 58 -27.80 9.64 -26.97
N VAL A 59 -27.06 10.52 -26.29
CA VAL A 59 -27.63 11.72 -25.66
C VAL A 59 -27.00 13.00 -26.17
N ARG A 60 -27.71 14.12 -25.98
CA ARG A 60 -27.22 15.49 -26.20
C ARG A 60 -27.38 16.30 -24.92
N VAL A 61 -26.24 16.86 -24.46
CA VAL A 61 -26.13 17.59 -23.19
C VAL A 61 -25.60 19.00 -23.44
N ASP A 62 -26.20 20.00 -22.79
CA ASP A 62 -25.71 21.38 -22.75
C ASP A 62 -25.13 21.65 -21.34
N ALA A 63 -23.83 21.99 -21.26
CA ALA A 63 -23.17 22.18 -19.97
C ALA A 63 -21.97 23.14 -20.07
N VAL A 64 -21.36 23.43 -18.91
CA VAL A 64 -20.16 24.26 -18.79
C VAL A 64 -18.94 23.35 -18.57
N VAL A 65 -17.86 23.58 -19.31
CA VAL A 65 -16.59 22.89 -19.14
C VAL A 65 -15.97 23.34 -17.80
N THR A 66 -15.70 22.37 -16.94
CA THR A 66 -15.12 22.60 -15.59
C THR A 66 -13.63 22.30 -15.53
N ALA A 67 -13.15 21.29 -16.27
CA ALA A 67 -11.73 20.95 -16.37
C ALA A 67 -11.42 20.22 -17.67
N THR A 68 -10.11 20.13 -18.02
CA THR A 68 -9.64 19.38 -19.19
C THR A 68 -8.46 18.49 -18.83
N ARG A 69 -8.46 17.25 -19.31
CA ARG A 69 -7.32 16.32 -19.27
C ARG A 69 -6.66 16.32 -20.65
N THR A 70 -5.48 16.97 -20.77
CA THR A 70 -4.82 17.23 -22.06
C THR A 70 -3.65 16.29 -22.34
N PHE A 71 -3.29 15.41 -21.43
CA PHE A 71 -2.14 14.49 -21.54
C PHE A 71 -2.55 13.04 -21.17
N GLY A 72 -1.63 12.11 -21.36
CA GLY A 72 -1.92 10.68 -21.16
C GLY A 72 -2.68 10.04 -22.33
N SER A 73 -3.18 8.83 -22.11
CA SER A 73 -3.95 8.04 -23.08
C SER A 73 -5.47 8.22 -22.95
N SER A 74 -5.94 8.66 -21.78
CA SER A 74 -7.35 8.87 -21.46
C SER A 74 -7.67 10.36 -21.39
N ARG A 75 -7.53 11.06 -22.52
CA ARG A 75 -7.83 12.49 -22.60
C ARG A 75 -9.31 12.73 -22.64
N GLY A 76 -9.71 13.92 -22.22
CA GLY A 76 -11.11 14.31 -22.16
C GLY A 76 -11.31 15.63 -21.43
N PHE A 77 -12.54 15.88 -21.06
CA PHE A 77 -12.91 17.06 -20.30
C PHE A 77 -14.14 16.78 -19.45
N TRP A 78 -14.23 17.47 -18.34
CA TRP A 78 -15.41 17.43 -17.47
C TRP A 78 -16.34 18.57 -17.81
N ILE A 79 -17.64 18.29 -17.78
CA ILE A 79 -18.71 19.25 -17.90
C ILE A 79 -19.60 19.17 -16.66
N GLN A 80 -20.20 20.29 -16.30
CA GLN A 80 -21.15 20.35 -15.20
C GLN A 80 -22.35 21.19 -15.58
N ASP A 81 -23.55 20.74 -15.20
CA ASP A 81 -24.77 21.50 -15.43
C ASP A 81 -24.80 22.71 -14.48
N PRO A 82 -24.97 23.94 -15.00
CA PRO A 82 -25.03 25.13 -14.15
C PRO A 82 -26.38 25.30 -13.41
N ARG A 83 -27.30 24.40 -13.62
CA ARG A 83 -28.64 24.40 -12.99
C ARG A 83 -28.90 23.02 -12.38
N PRO A 84 -28.40 22.76 -11.15
CA PRO A 84 -28.60 21.49 -10.47
C PRO A 84 -30.10 21.21 -10.27
N ASP A 85 -30.45 19.94 -10.13
CA ASP A 85 -31.72 19.54 -9.58
C ASP A 85 -31.71 19.62 -8.03
N ASP A 86 -32.82 19.23 -7.41
CA ASP A 86 -32.92 19.22 -5.93
C ASP A 86 -32.72 17.82 -5.31
N ASP A 87 -32.32 16.81 -6.14
CA ASP A 87 -32.09 15.44 -5.66
C ASP A 87 -30.60 15.25 -5.24
N PRO A 88 -30.30 15.09 -3.94
CA PRO A 88 -28.92 14.93 -3.50
C PRO A 88 -28.26 13.60 -3.92
N ARG A 89 -29.01 12.70 -4.57
CA ARG A 89 -28.51 11.40 -5.04
C ARG A 89 -27.95 11.43 -6.45
N THR A 90 -28.16 12.52 -7.18
CA THR A 90 -27.73 12.67 -8.57
C THR A 90 -26.54 13.60 -8.67
N SER A 91 -25.58 13.30 -9.57
CA SER A 91 -24.51 14.23 -9.88
C SER A 91 -24.89 15.16 -11.04
N GLU A 92 -24.38 16.38 -10.98
CA GLU A 92 -24.43 17.37 -12.08
C GLU A 92 -23.13 17.38 -12.91
N GLY A 93 -22.16 16.53 -12.59
CA GLY A 93 -20.88 16.39 -13.27
C GLY A 93 -20.85 15.20 -14.23
N LEU A 94 -20.08 15.31 -15.33
CA LEU A 94 -19.92 14.21 -16.28
C LEU A 94 -18.58 14.32 -17.01
N PHE A 95 -17.89 13.20 -17.18
CA PHE A 95 -16.67 13.12 -17.99
C PHE A 95 -17.00 12.84 -19.46
N VAL A 96 -16.32 13.54 -20.37
CA VAL A 96 -16.40 13.33 -21.83
C VAL A 96 -15.06 12.77 -22.30
N PHE A 97 -15.03 11.49 -22.61
CA PHE A 97 -13.83 10.80 -23.07
C PHE A 97 -13.53 11.08 -24.54
N THR A 98 -12.30 11.53 -24.84
CA THR A 98 -11.86 11.87 -26.20
C THR A 98 -10.71 10.99 -26.71
N GLY A 99 -10.34 9.95 -25.95
CA GLY A 99 -9.25 9.05 -26.26
C GLY A 99 -7.89 9.73 -26.25
N ARG A 100 -7.23 9.81 -27.40
CA ARG A 100 -5.95 10.51 -27.57
C ARG A 100 -6.09 11.92 -28.15
N THR A 101 -7.30 12.37 -28.42
CA THR A 101 -7.55 13.70 -28.94
C THR A 101 -7.54 14.70 -27.80
N THR A 102 -6.66 15.72 -27.88
CA THR A 102 -6.67 16.81 -26.91
C THR A 102 -7.82 17.76 -27.21
N PRO A 103 -8.78 17.95 -26.28
CA PRO A 103 -9.87 18.90 -26.50
C PRO A 103 -9.34 20.34 -26.53
N ALA A 104 -9.73 21.09 -27.55
CA ALA A 104 -9.40 22.52 -27.67
C ALA A 104 -10.44 23.35 -26.89
N LEU A 105 -10.53 23.10 -25.58
CA LEU A 105 -11.48 23.71 -24.65
C LEU A 105 -10.76 24.36 -23.48
N THR A 106 -11.44 25.32 -22.89
CA THR A 106 -11.01 25.99 -21.65
C THR A 106 -12.15 25.99 -20.64
N GLN A 107 -11.78 26.04 -19.36
CA GLN A 107 -12.74 26.20 -18.28
C GLN A 107 -13.66 27.42 -18.54
N GLY A 108 -14.97 27.24 -18.38
CA GLY A 108 -15.98 28.26 -18.68
C GLY A 108 -16.47 28.29 -20.14
N ASP A 109 -15.98 27.40 -21.02
CA ASP A 109 -16.63 27.20 -22.32
C ASP A 109 -17.98 26.52 -22.09
N VAL A 110 -19.03 27.02 -22.76
CA VAL A 110 -20.36 26.39 -22.82
C VAL A 110 -20.38 25.50 -24.03
N VAL A 111 -20.71 24.25 -23.84
CA VAL A 111 -20.70 23.24 -24.92
C VAL A 111 -22.04 22.53 -25.03
N THR A 112 -22.40 22.20 -26.26
CA THR A 112 -23.36 21.13 -26.55
C THR A 112 -22.54 19.90 -26.91
N VAL A 113 -22.69 18.79 -26.17
CA VAL A 113 -22.01 17.51 -26.40
C VAL A 113 -23.04 16.48 -26.83
N GLU A 114 -22.77 15.76 -27.92
CA GLU A 114 -23.48 14.55 -28.31
C GLU A 114 -22.55 13.36 -28.18
N GLY A 115 -22.98 12.31 -27.46
CA GLY A 115 -22.17 11.12 -27.21
C GLY A 115 -23.03 9.92 -26.80
N THR A 116 -22.39 8.77 -26.64
CA THR A 116 -23.03 7.58 -26.10
C THR A 116 -22.64 7.46 -24.63
N VAL A 117 -23.62 7.25 -23.77
CA VAL A 117 -23.40 7.00 -22.33
C VAL A 117 -22.73 5.63 -22.15
N ALA A 118 -21.69 5.57 -21.36
CA ALA A 118 -20.98 4.34 -21.08
C ALA A 118 -20.53 4.27 -19.61
N GLU A 119 -20.48 3.06 -19.07
CA GLU A 119 -19.87 2.77 -17.80
C GLU A 119 -18.43 2.28 -18.04
N TYR A 120 -17.46 3.08 -17.65
CA TYR A 120 -16.05 2.72 -17.75
C TYR A 120 -15.59 2.01 -16.47
N TYR A 121 -15.11 0.78 -16.60
CA TYR A 121 -14.51 0.03 -15.51
C TYR A 121 -12.98 0.01 -15.64
N PRO A 122 -12.21 0.29 -14.58
CA PRO A 122 -10.80 -0.06 -14.53
C PRO A 122 -10.64 -1.58 -14.58
N GLY A 123 -10.25 -2.10 -15.75
CA GLY A 123 -10.11 -3.55 -16.00
C GLY A 123 -11.31 -4.18 -16.72
N ASP A 124 -11.41 -5.52 -16.65
CA ASP A 124 -12.53 -6.24 -17.26
C ASP A 124 -13.79 -6.13 -16.38
N PRO A 125 -14.90 -5.57 -16.90
CA PRO A 125 -16.16 -5.43 -16.14
C PRO A 125 -16.68 -6.72 -15.53
N ALA A 126 -16.39 -7.89 -16.14
CA ALA A 126 -16.86 -9.17 -15.65
C ALA A 126 -16.10 -9.65 -14.40
N THR A 127 -14.88 -9.17 -14.17
CA THR A 127 -13.98 -9.68 -13.12
C THR A 127 -13.45 -8.63 -12.17
N THR A 128 -13.40 -7.35 -12.56
CA THR A 128 -12.90 -6.27 -11.71
C THR A 128 -13.77 -6.06 -10.47
N ALA A 129 -13.15 -5.75 -9.35
CA ALA A 129 -13.84 -5.30 -8.14
C ALA A 129 -13.92 -3.77 -8.02
N ALA A 130 -13.36 -3.04 -8.97
CA ALA A 130 -13.47 -1.58 -9.04
C ALA A 130 -14.90 -1.14 -9.35
N GLN A 131 -15.27 0.07 -8.95
CA GLN A 131 -16.50 0.72 -9.41
C GLN A 131 -16.32 1.23 -10.85
N SER A 132 -17.41 1.54 -11.53
CA SER A 132 -17.39 2.23 -12.83
C SER A 132 -17.33 3.75 -12.65
N THR A 133 -17.11 4.45 -13.75
CA THR A 133 -17.31 5.89 -13.92
C THR A 133 -18.24 6.10 -15.10
N THR A 134 -19.28 6.88 -14.92
CA THR A 134 -20.18 7.25 -16.01
C THR A 134 -19.53 8.27 -16.93
N GLU A 135 -19.44 7.97 -18.23
CA GLU A 135 -18.80 8.86 -19.20
C GLU A 135 -19.54 8.94 -20.54
N LEU A 136 -19.30 10.00 -21.31
CA LEU A 136 -19.70 10.09 -22.70
C LEU A 136 -18.57 9.67 -23.62
N VAL A 137 -18.80 8.61 -24.39
CA VAL A 137 -17.87 8.12 -25.42
C VAL A 137 -18.35 8.44 -26.83
N LYS A 138 -17.46 8.33 -27.82
CA LYS A 138 -17.73 8.69 -29.22
C LYS A 138 -18.31 10.10 -29.35
N ALA A 139 -17.85 10.99 -28.49
CA ALA A 139 -18.42 12.30 -28.30
C ALA A 139 -18.04 13.29 -29.42
N HIS A 140 -19.03 14.13 -29.82
CA HIS A 140 -18.84 15.31 -30.63
C HIS A 140 -19.33 16.51 -29.84
N TRP A 141 -18.62 17.63 -29.90
CA TRP A 141 -19.02 18.83 -29.18
C TRP A 141 -18.89 20.08 -29.99
N THR A 142 -19.71 21.06 -29.65
CA THR A 142 -19.71 22.41 -30.22
C THR A 142 -19.65 23.43 -29.09
N VAL A 143 -18.74 24.40 -29.18
CA VAL A 143 -18.70 25.53 -28.26
C VAL A 143 -19.79 26.53 -28.66
N THR A 144 -20.75 26.75 -27.79
CA THR A 144 -21.88 27.65 -27.99
C THR A 144 -21.67 29.04 -27.39
N ALA A 145 -20.88 29.13 -26.30
CA ALA A 145 -20.45 30.38 -25.67
C ALA A 145 -19.13 30.19 -24.96
N ARG A 146 -18.47 31.28 -24.56
CA ARG A 146 -17.20 31.28 -23.83
C ARG A 146 -17.27 32.20 -22.61
N GLY A 147 -16.43 31.87 -21.59
CA GLY A 147 -16.30 32.70 -20.39
C GLY A 147 -17.55 32.72 -19.50
N ALA A 148 -18.34 31.65 -19.53
CA ALA A 148 -19.41 31.47 -18.56
C ALA A 148 -18.87 31.32 -17.14
N ARG A 149 -19.70 31.69 -16.16
CA ARG A 149 -19.39 31.39 -14.76
C ARG A 149 -19.40 29.87 -14.58
N VAL A 150 -18.28 29.36 -14.10
CA VAL A 150 -18.14 27.94 -13.70
C VAL A 150 -18.96 27.71 -12.44
N PRO A 151 -19.66 26.56 -12.30
CA PRO A 151 -20.28 26.16 -11.06
C PRO A 151 -19.31 26.27 -9.87
N GLU A 152 -19.82 26.60 -8.70
CA GLU A 152 -19.00 26.72 -7.50
C GLU A 152 -18.58 25.34 -7.01
N ALA A 153 -17.29 25.17 -6.71
CA ALA A 153 -16.78 23.91 -6.18
C ALA A 153 -17.32 23.64 -4.78
N LEU A 154 -17.80 22.43 -4.53
CA LEU A 154 -18.22 21.99 -3.19
C LEU A 154 -17.00 22.03 -2.25
N ALA A 155 -17.07 22.85 -1.23
CA ALA A 155 -16.01 22.95 -0.23
C ALA A 155 -16.07 21.74 0.75
N LEU A 156 -15.02 20.93 0.73
CA LEU A 156 -14.91 19.76 1.58
C LEU A 156 -14.32 20.14 2.94
N GLY A 157 -14.98 19.69 4.00
CA GLY A 157 -14.57 19.94 5.39
C GLY A 157 -14.95 18.78 6.32
N PRO A 158 -14.69 18.89 7.63
CA PRO A 158 -14.85 17.79 8.58
C PRO A 158 -16.24 17.15 8.64
N GLY A 159 -17.28 17.91 8.29
CA GLY A 159 -18.68 17.45 8.33
C GLY A 159 -19.29 17.14 6.95
N THR A 160 -18.51 17.25 5.87
CA THR A 160 -19.05 17.12 4.51
C THR A 160 -19.23 15.65 4.09
N VAL A 161 -18.18 14.83 4.28
CA VAL A 161 -18.23 13.40 3.94
C VAL A 161 -18.75 12.60 5.13
N PRO A 162 -19.69 11.66 4.96
CA PRO A 162 -20.16 10.80 6.06
C PRO A 162 -19.07 9.95 6.71
N ASP A 163 -19.30 9.54 7.98
CA ASP A 163 -18.35 8.70 8.72
C ASP A 163 -18.46 7.21 8.37
N ALA A 164 -19.64 6.74 8.00
CA ALA A 164 -19.82 5.37 7.54
C ALA A 164 -19.38 5.25 6.07
N LEU A 165 -18.61 4.19 5.75
CA LEU A 165 -18.08 4.00 4.39
C LEU A 165 -19.20 3.67 3.40
N THR A 166 -19.99 2.63 3.69
CA THR A 166 -21.04 2.13 2.81
C THR A 166 -21.99 1.19 3.56
N ALA A 167 -23.18 0.96 3.03
CA ALA A 167 -23.98 -0.20 3.40
C ALA A 167 -23.26 -1.48 2.94
N SER A 168 -23.14 -2.47 3.80
CA SER A 168 -22.47 -3.75 3.49
C SER A 168 -23.51 -4.86 3.23
N PRO A 169 -24.09 -4.95 2.00
CA PRO A 169 -25.15 -5.89 1.69
C PRO A 169 -24.67 -7.33 1.53
N GLY A 170 -23.34 -7.56 1.50
CA GLY A 170 -22.74 -8.86 1.22
C GLY A 170 -22.65 -9.18 -0.29
N GLY A 171 -22.48 -8.13 -1.11
CA GLY A 171 -22.38 -8.26 -2.57
C GLY A 171 -22.13 -6.94 -3.25
N SER A 172 -22.50 -6.82 -4.54
CA SER A 172 -22.38 -5.57 -5.30
C SER A 172 -23.32 -4.48 -4.75
N ILE A 173 -22.80 -3.24 -4.72
CA ILE A 173 -23.54 -2.03 -4.34
C ILE A 173 -24.01 -1.23 -5.56
N GLU A 174 -23.72 -1.68 -6.79
CA GLU A 174 -23.93 -0.90 -8.03
C GLU A 174 -25.39 -0.50 -8.26
N HIS A 175 -26.32 -1.42 -7.97
CA HIS A 175 -27.78 -1.16 -8.15
C HIS A 175 -28.48 -0.66 -6.88
N ALA A 176 -27.73 -0.43 -5.80
CA ALA A 176 -28.30 0.12 -4.57
C ALA A 176 -28.60 1.61 -4.74
N PRO A 177 -29.78 2.10 -4.33
CA PRO A 177 -30.05 3.52 -4.30
C PRO A 177 -29.04 4.25 -3.42
N LEU A 178 -28.49 5.35 -3.92
CA LEU A 178 -27.52 6.17 -3.21
C LEU A 178 -28.13 6.81 -1.95
N ARG A 179 -27.35 6.90 -0.89
CA ARG A 179 -27.66 7.58 0.37
C ARG A 179 -26.48 8.47 0.78
N PRO A 180 -26.24 9.57 0.04
CA PRO A 180 -25.05 10.41 0.19
C PRO A 180 -24.93 11.06 1.58
N ASP A 181 -26.02 11.24 2.30
CA ASP A 181 -26.01 11.75 3.68
C ASP A 181 -25.61 10.70 4.72
N GLU A 182 -25.63 9.41 4.38
CA GLU A 182 -25.33 8.31 5.31
C GLU A 182 -23.97 7.68 5.05
N TYR A 183 -23.54 7.58 3.79
CA TYR A 183 -22.36 6.79 3.37
C TYR A 183 -21.39 7.58 2.49
N ALA A 184 -20.10 7.44 2.79
CA ALA A 184 -19.04 8.13 2.07
C ALA A 184 -18.94 7.70 0.60
N LEU A 185 -19.07 6.39 0.28
CA LEU A 185 -19.05 5.95 -1.12
C LEU A 185 -20.25 6.47 -1.91
N ASP A 186 -21.42 6.58 -1.28
CA ASP A 186 -22.61 7.13 -1.91
C ASP A 186 -22.49 8.66 -2.09
N PHE A 187 -21.84 9.34 -1.11
CA PHE A 187 -21.54 10.76 -1.23
C PHE A 187 -20.63 11.05 -2.42
N TRP A 188 -19.55 10.30 -2.57
CA TRP A 188 -18.62 10.52 -3.68
C TRP A 188 -19.24 10.22 -5.04
N GLU A 189 -20.05 9.18 -5.13
CA GLU A 189 -20.80 8.84 -6.34
C GLU A 189 -21.77 9.95 -6.76
N ALA A 190 -22.53 10.47 -5.79
CA ALA A 190 -23.46 11.57 -6.03
C ALA A 190 -22.77 12.90 -6.41
N HIS A 191 -21.43 12.94 -6.38
CA HIS A 191 -20.62 14.09 -6.81
C HIS A 191 -19.61 13.72 -7.91
N GLU A 192 -19.77 12.56 -8.58
CA GLU A 192 -18.89 12.15 -9.66
C GLU A 192 -18.86 13.20 -10.77
N GLY A 193 -17.67 13.62 -11.20
CA GLY A 193 -17.48 14.64 -12.21
C GLY A 193 -17.70 16.09 -11.76
N GLU A 194 -18.24 16.32 -10.57
CA GLU A 194 -18.44 17.66 -10.02
C GLU A 194 -17.16 18.27 -9.46
N LEU A 195 -17.14 19.62 -9.48
CA LEU A 195 -16.05 20.36 -8.85
C LEU A 195 -16.14 20.30 -7.33
N VAL A 196 -15.03 19.85 -6.71
CA VAL A 196 -14.83 19.92 -5.27
C VAL A 196 -13.57 20.72 -4.94
N SER A 197 -13.44 21.16 -3.69
CA SER A 197 -12.25 21.88 -3.23
C SER A 197 -11.90 21.55 -1.79
N VAL A 198 -10.60 21.58 -1.49
CA VAL A 198 -10.04 21.60 -0.15
C VAL A 198 -9.18 22.85 0.04
N ILE A 199 -9.09 23.35 1.27
CA ILE A 199 -8.34 24.56 1.60
C ILE A 199 -7.41 24.22 2.77
N ASP A 200 -6.12 24.52 2.65
CA ASP A 200 -5.11 24.30 3.68
C ASP A 200 -5.16 22.88 4.27
N ALA A 201 -5.29 21.88 3.39
CA ALA A 201 -5.51 20.50 3.77
C ALA A 201 -4.20 19.84 4.26
N ARG A 202 -4.29 19.06 5.37
CA ARG A 202 -3.17 18.29 5.88
C ARG A 202 -2.97 17.03 5.03
N LEU A 203 -1.72 16.81 4.60
CA LEU A 203 -1.28 15.58 3.95
C LEU A 203 -1.17 14.45 4.98
N VAL A 204 -1.72 13.29 4.66
CA VAL A 204 -1.74 12.11 5.56
C VAL A 204 -0.81 11.01 5.10
N SER A 205 -0.13 11.23 3.99
CA SER A 205 0.97 10.40 3.49
C SER A 205 2.02 11.28 2.82
N ARG A 206 3.19 10.68 2.56
CA ARG A 206 4.14 11.24 1.61
C ARG A 206 3.54 11.32 0.20
N SER A 207 4.11 12.13 -0.67
CA SER A 207 3.83 12.05 -2.10
C SER A 207 4.33 10.72 -2.66
N THR A 208 3.50 10.04 -3.47
CA THR A 208 3.87 8.75 -4.06
C THR A 208 4.72 8.92 -5.32
N ASP A 209 5.40 7.85 -5.74
CA ASP A 209 6.15 7.80 -7.00
C ASP A 209 5.26 7.85 -8.24
N TYR A 210 3.95 7.66 -8.05
CA TYR A 210 2.91 7.80 -9.08
C TYR A 210 2.37 9.22 -9.22
N ASN A 211 2.92 10.20 -8.46
CA ASN A 211 2.50 11.59 -8.42
C ASN A 211 1.08 11.76 -7.85
N GLU A 212 0.88 11.19 -6.69
CA GLU A 212 -0.33 11.28 -5.90
C GLU A 212 -0.05 11.94 -4.55
N LEU A 213 -1.02 12.71 -4.07
CA LEU A 213 -1.10 13.20 -2.71
C LEU A 213 -2.34 12.64 -2.04
N TYR A 214 -2.26 12.41 -0.73
CA TYR A 214 -3.42 12.04 0.08
C TYR A 214 -3.60 13.06 1.18
N VAL A 215 -4.76 13.71 1.22
CA VAL A 215 -5.13 14.69 2.25
C VAL A 215 -6.25 14.16 3.11
N THR A 216 -6.47 14.79 4.27
CA THR A 216 -7.67 14.52 5.05
C THR A 216 -8.60 15.71 5.10
N THR A 217 -9.88 15.45 4.83
CA THR A 217 -10.98 16.40 5.09
C THR A 217 -11.42 16.37 6.56
N LYS A 218 -10.99 15.33 7.33
CA LYS A 218 -11.35 15.11 8.73
C LYS A 218 -10.11 15.05 9.63
N PRO A 219 -9.44 16.18 9.94
CA PRO A 219 -8.15 16.18 10.65
C PRO A 219 -8.16 15.52 12.03
N GLN A 220 -9.33 15.30 12.64
CA GLN A 220 -9.47 14.66 13.95
C GLN A 220 -9.85 13.16 13.85
N GLN A 221 -10.02 12.61 12.63
CA GLN A 221 -10.31 11.20 12.43
C GLN A 221 -9.02 10.38 12.57
N ASN A 222 -8.91 9.60 13.64
CA ASN A 222 -7.79 8.69 13.93
C ASN A 222 -6.39 9.29 13.64
N PRO A 223 -6.05 10.51 14.13
CA PRO A 223 -4.78 11.13 13.79
C PRO A 223 -3.60 10.35 14.35
N SER A 224 -2.55 10.17 13.56
CA SER A 224 -1.25 9.73 14.08
C SER A 224 -0.58 10.88 14.86
N ALA A 225 0.38 10.52 15.73
CA ALA A 225 1.17 11.51 16.46
C ALA A 225 1.98 12.44 15.52
N ARG A 226 2.24 12.00 14.29
CA ARG A 226 3.13 12.64 13.31
C ARG A 226 2.39 13.24 12.11
N GLY A 227 1.06 13.29 12.14
CA GLY A 227 0.24 14.00 11.15
C GLY A 227 -0.47 13.09 10.13
N GLY A 228 -0.24 11.79 10.15
CA GLY A 228 -0.98 10.81 9.34
C GLY A 228 -2.40 10.52 9.87
N THR A 229 -2.99 9.44 9.38
CA THR A 229 -4.29 8.93 9.80
C THR A 229 -4.19 7.42 10.00
N VAL A 230 -4.31 6.95 11.25
CA VAL A 230 -4.10 5.54 11.62
C VAL A 230 -5.28 4.67 11.20
N TYR A 231 -5.02 3.53 10.57
CA TYR A 231 -6.03 2.53 10.24
C TYR A 231 -6.27 1.58 11.40
N LEU A 232 -7.42 1.72 12.07
CA LEU A 232 -7.69 1.08 13.36
C LEU A 232 -8.62 -0.13 13.29
N GLY A 233 -9.23 -0.43 12.15
CA GLY A 233 -10.15 -1.57 12.04
C GLY A 233 -10.92 -1.59 10.73
N TYR A 234 -11.36 -2.78 10.33
CA TYR A 234 -12.22 -2.95 9.16
C TYR A 234 -13.58 -2.23 9.30
N ASP A 235 -14.03 -2.04 10.52
CA ASP A 235 -15.27 -1.35 10.90
C ASP A 235 -15.07 0.14 11.24
N ARG A 236 -13.83 0.63 11.14
CA ARG A 236 -13.44 2.02 11.42
C ARG A 236 -12.68 2.64 10.24
N PRO A 237 -13.30 2.77 9.07
CA PRO A 237 -12.65 3.31 7.88
C PRO A 237 -12.35 4.81 8.04
N ASN A 238 -11.27 5.26 7.40
CA ASN A 238 -10.86 6.65 7.37
C ASN A 238 -11.52 7.37 6.19
N THR A 239 -12.81 7.69 6.32
CA THR A 239 -13.62 8.29 5.24
C THR A 239 -13.24 9.73 4.91
N GLY A 240 -12.41 10.36 5.73
CA GLY A 240 -11.90 11.71 5.47
C GLY A 240 -10.70 11.76 4.51
N ILE A 241 -10.12 10.63 4.12
CA ILE A 241 -8.98 10.59 3.20
C ILE A 241 -9.49 10.85 1.77
N LEU A 242 -8.78 11.73 1.06
CA LEU A 242 -9.03 12.06 -0.33
C LEU A 242 -7.71 12.04 -1.12
N LYS A 243 -7.66 11.26 -2.19
CA LYS A 243 -6.56 11.26 -3.15
C LYS A 243 -6.63 12.51 -4.02
N ILE A 244 -5.48 13.05 -4.39
CA ILE A 244 -5.32 14.19 -5.30
C ILE A 244 -4.32 13.83 -6.39
N GLU A 245 -4.74 13.96 -7.63
CA GLU A 245 -3.87 13.94 -8.80
C GLU A 245 -3.93 15.26 -9.55
N SER A 246 -2.91 15.57 -10.37
CA SER A 246 -2.83 16.87 -11.06
C SER A 246 -3.25 16.77 -12.53
N LEU A 247 -4.17 17.64 -12.95
CA LEU A 247 -4.46 17.90 -14.36
C LEU A 247 -3.50 18.92 -14.99
N ILE A 248 -2.61 19.53 -14.19
CA ILE A 248 -1.58 20.46 -14.68
C ILE A 248 -0.43 19.62 -15.24
N PRO A 249 -0.06 19.78 -16.51
CA PRO A 249 1.07 19.06 -17.09
C PRO A 249 2.36 19.28 -16.29
N PHE A 250 3.10 18.21 -15.98
CA PHE A 250 4.33 18.30 -15.18
C PHE A 250 5.44 19.13 -15.82
N SER A 251 5.37 19.38 -17.13
CA SER A 251 6.22 20.32 -17.83
C SER A 251 5.93 21.80 -17.50
N GLN A 252 4.71 22.09 -17.04
CA GLN A 252 4.31 23.43 -16.58
C GLN A 252 4.50 23.59 -15.08
N ARG A 253 4.16 22.56 -14.31
CA ARG A 253 4.35 22.52 -12.86
C ARG A 253 4.76 21.11 -12.46
N PRO A 254 6.02 20.87 -12.04
CA PRO A 254 6.43 19.58 -11.49
C PRO A 254 5.53 19.19 -10.31
N PHE A 255 5.23 17.90 -10.20
CA PHE A 255 4.42 17.43 -9.08
C PHE A 255 5.21 17.65 -7.76
N PRO A 256 4.56 18.17 -6.70
CA PRO A 256 5.26 18.51 -5.47
C PRO A 256 5.67 17.23 -4.72
N LYS A 257 6.86 17.29 -4.08
CA LYS A 257 7.24 16.33 -3.06
C LYS A 257 6.71 16.80 -1.71
N ALA A 258 6.24 15.86 -0.91
CA ALA A 258 5.65 16.13 0.39
C ALA A 258 5.87 14.96 1.34
N ASP A 259 6.02 15.26 2.61
CA ASP A 259 6.07 14.29 3.70
C ASP A 259 4.71 14.23 4.42
N THR A 260 4.49 13.18 5.20
CA THR A 260 3.29 13.07 6.05
C THR A 260 3.21 14.26 7.02
N GLY A 261 2.00 14.81 7.19
CA GLY A 261 1.75 15.93 8.08
C GLY A 261 2.02 17.30 7.46
N ASP A 262 2.64 17.39 6.28
CA ASP A 262 2.75 18.64 5.54
C ASP A 262 1.37 19.24 5.23
N THR A 263 1.34 20.49 4.87
CA THR A 263 0.09 21.19 4.50
C THR A 263 0.09 21.55 3.03
N LEU A 264 -0.95 21.16 2.31
CA LEU A 264 -1.26 21.65 0.97
C LEU A 264 -1.99 22.98 1.11
N THR A 265 -1.24 24.07 1.08
CA THR A 265 -1.74 25.42 1.38
C THR A 265 -2.50 26.05 0.22
N GLY A 266 -3.46 26.91 0.55
CA GLY A 266 -4.34 27.54 -0.43
C GLY A 266 -5.43 26.60 -0.91
N VAL A 267 -6.07 26.96 -2.00
CA VAL A 267 -7.16 26.19 -2.61
C VAL A 267 -6.58 25.12 -3.53
N THR A 268 -7.02 23.89 -3.34
CA THR A 268 -6.88 22.81 -4.33
C THR A 268 -8.28 22.42 -4.80
N SER A 269 -8.54 22.46 -6.11
CA SER A 269 -9.86 22.18 -6.65
C SER A 269 -9.80 21.52 -8.02
N GLY A 270 -10.82 20.71 -8.31
CA GLY A 270 -10.99 20.01 -9.57
C GLY A 270 -12.18 19.06 -9.51
N PRO A 271 -12.51 18.38 -10.60
CA PRO A 271 -13.57 17.38 -10.62
C PRO A 271 -13.20 16.13 -9.83
N VAL A 272 -14.22 15.42 -9.36
CA VAL A 272 -14.09 14.09 -8.74
C VAL A 272 -14.11 13.02 -9.83
N GLU A 273 -13.21 12.05 -9.72
CA GLU A 273 -13.17 10.84 -10.56
C GLU A 273 -12.93 9.61 -9.66
N TYR A 274 -13.36 8.44 -10.09
CA TYR A 274 -13.02 7.20 -9.39
C TYR A 274 -11.77 6.56 -9.99
N ASP A 275 -10.88 6.06 -9.10
CA ASP A 275 -9.70 5.26 -9.44
C ASP A 275 -9.70 3.97 -8.61
N SER A 276 -9.26 2.86 -9.20
CA SER A 276 -9.12 1.58 -8.50
C SER A 276 -8.06 1.58 -7.38
N TYR A 277 -7.14 2.53 -7.42
CA TYR A 277 -6.11 2.76 -6.40
C TYR A 277 -6.45 4.03 -5.62
N GLY A 278 -6.82 3.88 -4.35
CA GLY A 278 -7.18 4.99 -3.46
C GLY A 278 -8.64 5.47 -3.57
N GLY A 279 -9.42 4.96 -4.53
CA GLY A 279 -10.84 5.28 -4.67
C GLY A 279 -11.11 6.65 -5.31
N TYR A 280 -12.05 7.43 -4.75
CA TYR A 280 -12.39 8.73 -5.32
C TYR A 280 -11.25 9.73 -5.21
N THR A 281 -10.98 10.40 -6.31
CA THR A 281 -9.81 11.25 -6.54
C THR A 281 -10.25 12.65 -6.96
N LEU A 282 -9.69 13.68 -6.33
CA LEU A 282 -9.79 15.05 -6.80
C LEU A 282 -8.76 15.26 -7.92
N MET A 283 -9.24 15.44 -9.15
CA MET A 283 -8.43 15.73 -10.33
C MET A 283 -8.11 17.22 -10.39
N ALA A 284 -7.02 17.64 -9.74
CA ALA A 284 -6.71 19.04 -9.48
C ALA A 284 -6.41 19.84 -10.76
N SER A 285 -7.30 20.74 -11.15
CA SER A 285 -7.06 21.80 -12.13
C SER A 285 -6.44 23.05 -11.48
N VAL A 286 -6.66 23.22 -10.18
CA VAL A 286 -5.96 24.17 -9.30
C VAL A 286 -5.32 23.36 -8.18
N LEU A 287 -4.01 23.47 -7.99
CA LEU A 287 -3.28 22.75 -6.98
C LEU A 287 -2.59 23.74 -6.02
N GLY A 288 -2.77 23.56 -4.73
CA GLY A 288 -2.14 24.33 -3.68
C GLY A 288 -0.60 24.17 -3.64
N GLU A 289 0.06 24.85 -2.73
CA GLU A 289 1.51 24.73 -2.51
C GLU A 289 1.80 23.87 -1.27
N VAL A 290 2.74 22.92 -1.38
CA VAL A 290 3.16 22.14 -0.22
C VAL A 290 4.02 23.00 0.70
N LYS A 291 3.62 23.06 1.96
CA LYS A 291 4.37 23.66 3.05
C LYS A 291 4.77 22.57 4.04
N GLY A 292 6.07 22.32 4.14
CA GLY A 292 6.64 21.35 5.07
C GLY A 292 6.36 21.71 6.53
N ASN A 293 6.08 20.72 7.34
CA ASN A 293 5.88 20.85 8.78
C ASN A 293 7.16 20.63 9.59
N GLY A 294 8.27 20.25 8.91
CA GLY A 294 9.56 19.96 9.55
C GLY A 294 9.59 18.58 10.22
N LEU A 295 8.95 17.58 9.63
CA LEU A 295 8.99 16.21 10.12
C LEU A 295 10.44 15.69 10.14
N GLU A 296 10.87 15.15 11.28
CA GLU A 296 12.21 14.58 11.46
C GLU A 296 12.14 13.05 11.56
N ARG A 297 13.17 12.36 11.06
CA ARG A 297 13.32 10.92 11.27
C ARG A 297 13.61 10.61 12.73
N GLU A 298 12.97 9.59 13.25
CA GLU A 298 13.11 9.20 14.64
C GLU A 298 14.44 8.51 14.92
N VAL A 299 14.87 8.60 16.17
CA VAL A 299 16.06 7.92 16.68
C VAL A 299 15.67 7.23 17.98
N THR A 300 15.83 5.91 18.00
CA THR A 300 15.56 5.14 19.21
C THR A 300 16.78 5.10 20.14
N ARG A 301 16.57 4.80 21.42
CA ARG A 301 17.69 4.66 22.37
C ARG A 301 18.56 3.44 22.08
N ALA A 302 19.83 3.53 22.42
CA ALA A 302 20.69 2.34 22.43
C ALA A 302 20.27 1.33 23.53
N GLN A 303 20.59 0.06 23.32
CA GLN A 303 20.40 -1.02 24.30
C GLN A 303 21.37 -0.88 25.47
N LEU A 304 20.88 -1.13 26.68
CA LEU A 304 21.73 -1.21 27.86
C LEU A 304 22.60 -2.47 27.83
N ARG A 305 23.72 -2.46 28.55
CA ARG A 305 24.65 -3.60 28.60
C ARG A 305 23.98 -4.94 28.97
N GLY A 306 22.88 -4.91 29.72
CA GLY A 306 22.11 -6.09 30.15
C GLY A 306 21.00 -6.51 29.23
N GLU A 307 20.64 -5.69 28.28
CA GLU A 307 19.55 -5.89 27.33
C GLU A 307 20.07 -6.52 26.03
N LEU A 308 19.25 -7.37 25.43
CA LEU A 308 19.35 -7.81 24.06
C LEU A 308 18.39 -6.97 23.23
N ALA A 309 18.87 -6.41 22.13
CA ALA A 309 18.10 -5.68 21.15
C ALA A 309 17.90 -6.54 19.91
N VAL A 310 16.64 -6.77 19.54
CA VAL A 310 16.24 -7.45 18.30
C VAL A 310 15.39 -6.50 17.50
N ALA A 311 15.76 -6.24 16.25
CA ALA A 311 15.00 -5.40 15.32
C ALA A 311 14.52 -6.21 14.12
N THR A 312 13.52 -5.70 13.42
CA THR A 312 13.05 -6.18 12.11
C THR A 312 13.03 -5.02 11.14
N TYR A 313 13.42 -5.26 9.89
CA TYR A 313 13.48 -4.25 8.86
C TYR A 313 13.23 -4.87 7.48
N ASN A 314 12.07 -4.56 6.88
CA ASN A 314 11.84 -4.79 5.47
C ASN A 314 12.65 -3.76 4.68
N VAL A 315 13.56 -4.20 3.81
CA VAL A 315 14.52 -3.36 3.07
C VAL A 315 14.11 -3.14 1.61
N GLU A 316 12.86 -3.41 1.28
CA GLU A 316 12.23 -3.15 -0.03
C GLU A 316 13.04 -3.71 -1.21
N ASN A 317 13.02 -5.04 -1.36
CA ASN A 317 13.65 -5.74 -2.50
C ASN A 317 15.14 -5.40 -2.70
N LEU A 318 15.93 -5.39 -1.62
CA LEU A 318 17.36 -5.09 -1.70
C LEU A 318 18.15 -6.20 -2.39
N SER A 319 18.91 -5.84 -3.42
CA SER A 319 19.77 -6.74 -4.20
C SER A 319 21.15 -6.14 -4.45
N ALA A 320 22.14 -6.97 -4.81
CA ALA A 320 23.48 -6.50 -5.13
C ALA A 320 23.54 -5.61 -6.38
N VAL A 321 22.48 -5.51 -7.16
CA VAL A 321 22.43 -4.62 -8.34
C VAL A 321 21.91 -3.21 -8.02
N ASP A 322 21.46 -2.98 -6.78
CA ASP A 322 21.02 -1.64 -6.34
C ASP A 322 22.19 -0.67 -6.23
N GLY A 323 21.87 0.63 -6.29
CA GLY A 323 22.85 1.72 -6.16
C GLY A 323 23.42 1.83 -4.75
N GLU A 324 24.63 2.37 -4.63
CA GLU A 324 25.30 2.60 -3.34
C GLU A 324 24.47 3.50 -2.41
N GLU A 325 23.68 4.41 -2.99
CA GLU A 325 22.80 5.32 -2.24
C GLU A 325 21.73 4.59 -1.43
N LYS A 326 21.16 3.47 -1.96
CA LYS A 326 20.17 2.67 -1.24
C LYS A 326 20.83 1.94 -0.06
N PHE A 327 21.98 1.30 -0.29
CA PHE A 327 22.74 0.67 0.78
C PHE A 327 23.15 1.65 1.87
N ALA A 328 23.61 2.84 1.49
CA ALA A 328 24.01 3.87 2.45
C ALA A 328 22.83 4.38 3.28
N ALA A 329 21.68 4.62 2.65
CA ALA A 329 20.48 5.09 3.35
C ALA A 329 19.92 4.04 4.32
N LEU A 330 19.85 2.77 3.92
CA LEU A 330 19.45 1.67 4.80
C LEU A 330 20.44 1.48 5.95
N ALA A 331 21.74 1.58 5.69
CA ALA A 331 22.79 1.48 6.70
C ALA A 331 22.73 2.62 7.73
N GLU A 332 22.45 3.85 7.27
CA GLU A 332 22.20 5.01 8.16
C GLU A 332 21.03 4.71 9.11
N GLY A 333 19.92 4.16 8.58
CA GLY A 333 18.78 3.72 9.37
C GLY A 333 19.15 2.72 10.46
N VAL A 334 19.99 1.74 10.15
CA VAL A 334 20.46 0.72 11.12
C VAL A 334 21.36 1.34 12.18
N VAL A 335 22.29 2.22 11.80
CA VAL A 335 23.33 2.75 12.71
C VAL A 335 22.79 3.91 13.54
N SER A 336 22.26 4.92 12.89
CA SER A 336 21.88 6.19 13.52
C SER A 336 20.49 6.14 14.14
N ASN A 337 19.52 5.55 13.43
CA ASN A 337 18.13 5.56 13.87
C ASN A 337 17.80 4.39 14.79
N LEU A 338 18.22 3.15 14.44
CA LEU A 338 18.01 1.95 15.25
C LEU A 338 19.07 1.75 16.36
N ALA A 339 20.13 2.58 16.38
CA ALA A 339 21.23 2.50 17.33
C ALA A 339 21.95 1.13 17.35
N SER A 340 22.16 0.54 16.18
CA SER A 340 22.89 -0.72 15.94
C SER A 340 22.39 -1.88 16.83
N PRO A 341 21.25 -2.50 16.55
CA PRO A 341 20.68 -3.60 17.32
C PRO A 341 21.61 -4.81 17.36
N ASP A 342 21.46 -5.65 18.39
CA ASP A 342 22.30 -6.86 18.53
C ASP A 342 21.97 -7.93 17.48
N ILE A 343 20.69 -8.03 17.10
CA ILE A 343 20.15 -8.91 16.05
C ILE A 343 19.18 -8.07 15.19
N LEU A 344 19.26 -8.24 13.89
CA LEU A 344 18.34 -7.65 12.92
C LEU A 344 17.78 -8.75 12.03
N THR A 345 16.45 -8.91 11.97
CA THR A 345 15.81 -9.67 10.92
C THR A 345 15.62 -8.76 9.73
N LEU A 346 15.92 -9.27 8.55
CA LEU A 346 15.75 -8.57 7.28
C LEU A 346 14.69 -9.28 6.47
N GLU A 347 13.77 -8.52 5.94
CA GLU A 347 12.78 -8.95 4.97
C GLU A 347 13.11 -8.31 3.61
N GLU A 348 12.72 -8.98 2.52
CA GLU A 348 12.93 -8.53 1.14
C GLU A 348 14.39 -8.44 0.69
N ILE A 349 15.25 -9.30 1.21
CA ILE A 349 16.55 -9.54 0.60
C ILE A 349 16.33 -10.33 -0.69
N GLN A 350 16.86 -9.84 -1.79
CA GLN A 350 16.91 -10.55 -3.08
C GLN A 350 18.30 -11.17 -3.30
N ASP A 351 18.38 -12.02 -4.32
CA ASP A 351 19.66 -12.61 -4.73
C ASP A 351 20.63 -11.58 -5.35
N ASP A 352 21.81 -12.05 -5.72
CA ASP A 352 22.92 -11.20 -6.14
C ASP A 352 22.69 -10.50 -7.47
N ASN A 353 21.75 -10.96 -8.30
CA ASN A 353 21.41 -10.31 -9.58
C ASN A 353 20.00 -9.68 -9.59
N GLY A 354 19.22 -9.84 -8.52
CA GLY A 354 17.89 -9.27 -8.35
C GLY A 354 16.89 -9.72 -9.43
N PRO A 355 15.88 -8.89 -9.79
CA PRO A 355 14.79 -9.32 -10.67
C PRO A 355 15.19 -9.53 -12.14
N LYS A 356 16.48 -9.51 -12.47
CA LYS A 356 16.95 -9.62 -13.87
C LYS A 356 17.09 -11.04 -14.39
N GLY A 357 17.11 -12.02 -13.49
CA GLY A 357 17.55 -13.37 -13.78
C GLY A 357 16.50 -14.46 -13.65
N ALA A 358 15.19 -14.17 -13.85
CA ALA A 358 14.15 -15.18 -13.67
C ALA A 358 14.47 -16.51 -14.39
N GLY A 359 14.67 -17.59 -13.61
CA GLY A 359 15.00 -18.92 -14.12
C GLY A 359 16.44 -19.12 -14.55
N ASP A 360 17.38 -18.26 -14.15
CA ASP A 360 18.82 -18.41 -14.45
C ASP A 360 19.56 -19.28 -13.42
N GLY A 361 18.89 -19.68 -12.33
CA GLY A 361 19.43 -20.52 -11.27
C GLY A 361 20.31 -19.78 -10.25
N VAL A 362 20.39 -18.45 -10.31
CA VAL A 362 21.07 -17.64 -9.28
C VAL A 362 20.16 -17.50 -8.09
N THR A 363 20.57 -18.04 -6.95
CA THR A 363 19.79 -17.98 -5.70
C THR A 363 20.61 -17.46 -4.51
N SER A 364 21.93 -17.27 -4.64
CA SER A 364 22.79 -16.68 -3.62
C SER A 364 22.44 -15.21 -3.38
N ALA A 365 22.44 -14.77 -2.12
CA ALA A 365 22.37 -13.37 -1.70
C ALA A 365 23.64 -12.95 -0.94
N ASP A 366 24.73 -13.67 -1.08
CA ASP A 366 25.97 -13.42 -0.31
C ASP A 366 26.57 -12.05 -0.67
N GLU A 367 26.54 -11.66 -1.93
CA GLU A 367 27.00 -10.32 -2.37
C GLU A 367 26.08 -9.21 -1.87
N THR A 368 24.77 -9.44 -1.92
CA THR A 368 23.78 -8.49 -1.38
C THR A 368 24.02 -8.23 0.11
N LEU A 369 24.14 -9.29 0.91
CA LEU A 369 24.36 -9.18 2.35
C LEU A 369 25.76 -8.66 2.69
N ARG A 370 26.80 -9.04 1.93
CA ARG A 370 28.15 -8.51 2.09
C ARG A 370 28.16 -6.98 1.87
N ARG A 371 27.58 -6.50 0.79
CA ARG A 371 27.48 -5.06 0.50
C ARG A 371 26.72 -4.32 1.59
N PHE A 372 25.63 -4.91 2.11
CA PHE A 372 24.87 -4.27 3.17
C PHE A 372 25.65 -4.19 4.49
N THR A 373 26.31 -5.28 4.90
CA THR A 373 27.13 -5.27 6.12
C THR A 373 28.34 -4.34 6.01
N GLU A 374 28.96 -4.22 4.84
CA GLU A 374 30.04 -3.26 4.57
C GLU A 374 29.53 -1.80 4.61
N ALA A 375 28.32 -1.53 4.10
CA ALA A 375 27.71 -0.21 4.20
C ALA A 375 27.41 0.16 5.67
N ILE A 376 26.94 -0.78 6.49
CA ILE A 376 26.73 -0.57 7.93
C ILE A 376 28.07 -0.27 8.64
N GLU A 377 29.13 -1.01 8.34
CA GLU A 377 30.48 -0.74 8.90
C GLU A 377 30.98 0.64 8.45
N ALA A 378 30.80 1.00 7.19
CA ALA A 378 31.16 2.31 6.64
C ALA A 378 30.39 3.46 7.30
N ALA A 379 29.13 3.25 7.69
CA ALA A 379 28.31 4.22 8.44
C ALA A 379 28.72 4.30 9.94
N GLY A 380 29.71 3.53 10.40
CA GLY A 380 30.20 3.53 11.77
C GLY A 380 29.52 2.50 12.69
N GLY A 381 28.72 1.60 12.12
CA GLY A 381 28.11 0.49 12.83
C GLY A 381 29.09 -0.65 13.16
N PRO A 382 28.64 -1.67 13.90
CA PRO A 382 29.46 -2.85 14.17
C PRO A 382 29.60 -3.71 12.91
N ARG A 383 30.65 -4.52 12.88
CA ARG A 383 30.81 -5.54 11.86
C ARG A 383 29.84 -6.67 12.10
N TYR A 384 28.69 -6.66 11.40
CA TYR A 384 27.71 -7.74 11.48
C TYR A 384 28.17 -8.98 10.72
N GLU A 385 27.83 -10.15 11.27
CA GLU A 385 27.76 -11.40 10.52
C GLU A 385 26.32 -11.66 10.09
N TRP A 386 26.13 -12.48 9.04
CA TRP A 386 24.79 -12.84 8.57
C TRP A 386 24.56 -14.36 8.52
N ARG A 387 23.27 -14.73 8.56
CA ARG A 387 22.81 -16.11 8.26
C ARG A 387 21.52 -16.00 7.46
N GLN A 388 21.45 -16.80 6.40
CA GLN A 388 20.27 -16.95 5.56
C GLN A 388 20.24 -18.37 4.98
N ILE A 389 19.20 -18.73 4.23
CA ILE A 389 19.09 -19.98 3.47
C ILE A 389 18.66 -19.62 2.05
N ASP A 390 19.46 -20.02 1.05
CA ASP A 390 19.10 -19.82 -0.34
C ASP A 390 17.78 -20.55 -0.66
N PRO A 391 16.80 -19.91 -1.26
CA PRO A 391 15.57 -20.57 -1.71
C PRO A 391 15.84 -21.48 -2.91
N GLN A 392 14.86 -22.34 -3.23
CA GLN A 392 14.80 -22.91 -4.56
C GLN A 392 14.41 -21.82 -5.56
N ASP A 393 15.03 -21.83 -6.74
CA ASP A 393 14.80 -20.81 -7.76
C ASP A 393 13.29 -20.67 -8.09
N GLY A 394 12.77 -19.45 -7.94
CA GLY A 394 11.38 -19.09 -8.20
C GLY A 394 10.34 -19.67 -7.24
N ALA A 395 10.72 -20.32 -6.13
CA ALA A 395 9.77 -21.03 -5.27
C ALA A 395 9.20 -20.21 -4.09
N ASP A 396 9.80 -19.06 -3.77
CA ASP A 396 9.43 -18.28 -2.58
C ASP A 396 8.58 -17.03 -2.88
N GLY A 397 8.06 -16.91 -4.13
CA GLY A 397 7.25 -15.75 -4.56
C GLY A 397 8.06 -14.46 -4.64
N GLY A 398 7.39 -13.33 -4.48
CA GLY A 398 7.99 -12.01 -4.62
C GLY A 398 8.21 -11.58 -6.06
N GLN A 399 9.16 -10.69 -6.30
CA GLN A 399 9.53 -10.25 -7.65
C GLN A 399 10.12 -11.42 -8.44
N PRO A 400 9.61 -11.72 -9.67
CA PRO A 400 10.17 -12.79 -10.49
C PRO A 400 11.68 -12.61 -10.71
N GLY A 401 12.44 -13.67 -10.43
CA GLY A 401 13.90 -13.66 -10.53
C GLY A 401 14.65 -13.11 -9.32
N GLY A 402 13.98 -12.49 -8.36
CA GLY A 402 14.64 -11.92 -7.18
C GLY A 402 14.92 -12.93 -6.07
N ASN A 403 14.32 -14.12 -6.12
CA ASN A 403 14.52 -15.20 -5.12
C ASN A 403 14.50 -14.68 -3.68
N ILE A 404 13.46 -13.91 -3.36
CA ILE A 404 13.28 -13.14 -2.14
C ILE A 404 13.32 -14.02 -0.87
N ARG A 405 13.96 -13.52 0.20
CA ARG A 405 14.14 -14.24 1.46
C ARG A 405 14.21 -13.34 2.66
N MET A 406 14.21 -13.98 3.85
CA MET A 406 14.63 -13.36 5.10
C MET A 406 16.08 -13.68 5.40
N GLY A 407 16.74 -12.77 6.13
CA GLY A 407 18.08 -12.95 6.65
C GLY A 407 18.22 -12.48 8.10
N PHE A 408 19.23 -12.96 8.79
CA PHE A 408 19.67 -12.41 10.06
C PHE A 408 20.98 -11.66 9.87
N LEU A 409 21.07 -10.43 10.42
CA LEU A 409 22.34 -9.82 10.78
C LEU A 409 22.48 -9.87 12.30
N PHE A 410 23.70 -10.10 12.78
CA PHE A 410 23.95 -10.09 14.24
C PHE A 410 25.36 -9.58 14.55
N ASN A 411 25.47 -8.85 15.67
CA ASN A 411 26.75 -8.36 16.19
C ASN A 411 27.46 -9.47 16.99
N PRO A 412 28.55 -10.09 16.47
CA PRO A 412 29.22 -11.21 17.11
C PRO A 412 29.91 -10.83 18.43
N GLU A 413 30.21 -9.55 18.70
CA GLU A 413 30.76 -9.09 19.98
C GLU A 413 29.71 -9.08 21.09
N ARG A 414 28.42 -9.09 20.73
CA ARG A 414 27.30 -9.01 21.66
C ARG A 414 26.55 -10.31 21.81
N VAL A 415 26.32 -11.02 20.71
CA VAL A 415 25.49 -12.22 20.65
C VAL A 415 26.20 -13.30 19.81
N ARG A 416 26.10 -14.55 20.21
CA ARG A 416 26.64 -15.68 19.45
C ARG A 416 25.49 -16.40 18.74
N PHE A 417 25.60 -16.57 17.44
CA PHE A 417 24.74 -17.48 16.67
C PHE A 417 25.15 -18.93 16.91
N VAL A 418 24.19 -19.85 16.96
CA VAL A 418 24.44 -21.28 17.14
C VAL A 418 24.26 -21.96 15.78
N ASP A 419 25.37 -22.11 15.05
CA ASP A 419 25.37 -22.83 13.78
C ASP A 419 25.18 -24.34 13.99
N ARG A 420 24.29 -24.97 13.21
CA ARG A 420 24.13 -26.41 13.07
C ARG A 420 23.95 -26.77 11.60
N GLU A 421 24.77 -27.74 11.16
CA GLU A 421 24.81 -28.21 9.77
C GLU A 421 23.56 -29.01 9.37
N GLY A 422 23.43 -29.28 8.06
CA GLY A 422 22.36 -30.09 7.47
C GLY A 422 21.16 -29.25 7.01
N VAL A 423 21.37 -27.97 6.77
CA VAL A 423 20.35 -27.03 6.33
C VAL A 423 20.35 -26.87 4.80
N ASP A 424 19.18 -26.89 4.22
CA ASP A 424 18.92 -26.47 2.82
C ASP A 424 17.52 -25.83 2.72
N ALA A 425 17.11 -25.47 1.50
CA ALA A 425 15.84 -24.82 1.22
C ALA A 425 14.61 -25.65 1.62
N THR A 426 14.73 -26.97 1.76
CA THR A 426 13.64 -27.93 1.92
C THR A 426 13.66 -28.69 3.24
N THR A 427 14.77 -28.65 3.96
CA THR A 427 14.93 -29.35 5.26
C THR A 427 14.16 -28.61 6.35
N PRO A 428 13.15 -29.24 6.99
CA PRO A 428 12.42 -28.62 8.07
C PRO A 428 13.27 -28.61 9.35
N VAL A 429 13.20 -27.48 10.06
CA VAL A 429 13.75 -27.42 11.42
C VAL A 429 12.80 -28.13 12.40
N ALA A 430 13.36 -28.92 13.33
CA ALA A 430 12.63 -29.53 14.42
C ALA A 430 13.08 -28.95 15.78
N VAL A 431 12.18 -28.98 16.74
CA VAL A 431 12.47 -28.63 18.14
C VAL A 431 12.91 -29.89 18.88
N GLU A 432 14.08 -29.81 19.48
CA GLU A 432 14.65 -30.89 20.28
C GLU A 432 14.87 -30.45 21.74
N ARG A 433 15.11 -31.40 22.62
CA ARG A 433 15.45 -31.15 24.02
C ARG A 433 16.90 -31.52 24.27
N ASP A 434 17.64 -30.65 24.93
CA ASP A 434 18.93 -30.95 25.49
C ASP A 434 18.96 -30.68 27.02
N ARG A 435 20.18 -30.72 27.63
CA ARG A 435 20.35 -30.44 29.06
C ARG A 435 20.06 -29.01 29.48
N ARG A 436 19.99 -28.07 28.51
CA ARG A 436 19.76 -26.63 28.72
C ARG A 436 18.34 -26.21 28.42
N GLY A 437 17.51 -27.08 27.85
CA GLY A 437 16.13 -26.81 27.46
C GLY A 437 15.85 -27.13 26.00
N ALA A 438 15.10 -26.26 25.33
CA ALA A 438 14.84 -26.37 23.91
C ALA A 438 16.07 -26.02 23.08
N ARG A 439 16.25 -26.70 21.95
CA ARG A 439 17.21 -26.38 20.89
C ARG A 439 16.63 -26.67 19.53
N LEU A 440 17.20 -26.10 18.49
CA LEU A 440 16.85 -26.40 17.09
C LEU A 440 17.65 -27.61 16.59
N SER A 441 17.06 -28.45 15.73
CA SER A 441 17.76 -29.56 15.06
C SER A 441 18.81 -29.04 14.08
N VAL A 442 18.49 -27.98 13.32
CA VAL A 442 19.37 -27.21 12.41
C VAL A 442 19.23 -25.71 12.72
N SER A 443 20.28 -24.90 12.48
CA SER A 443 20.25 -23.45 12.76
C SER A 443 21.27 -22.72 11.86
N PRO A 444 20.87 -21.77 11.00
CA PRO A 444 19.46 -21.36 10.78
C PRO A 444 18.60 -22.51 10.28
N GLY A 445 17.27 -22.39 10.33
CA GLY A 445 16.36 -23.41 9.82
C GLY A 445 15.10 -22.81 9.24
N ARG A 446 14.43 -23.51 8.33
CA ARG A 446 13.12 -23.15 7.79
C ARG A 446 12.01 -23.90 8.51
N ILE A 447 10.95 -23.20 8.90
CA ILE A 447 9.80 -23.80 9.59
C ILE A 447 8.88 -24.45 8.55
N ASP A 448 8.83 -25.78 8.55
CA ASP A 448 8.03 -26.63 7.68
C ASP A 448 7.96 -26.11 6.23
N PRO A 449 9.10 -26.02 5.52
CA PRO A 449 9.19 -25.32 4.24
C PRO A 449 8.35 -25.96 3.11
N GLN A 450 7.84 -27.17 3.29
CA GLN A 450 7.00 -27.88 2.33
C GLN A 450 5.50 -27.77 2.64
N HIS A 451 5.13 -27.07 3.71
CA HIS A 451 3.71 -26.86 4.04
C HIS A 451 3.00 -26.04 2.95
N PRO A 452 1.77 -26.41 2.51
CA PRO A 452 1.05 -25.69 1.45
C PRO A 452 0.81 -24.20 1.74
N ALA A 453 0.81 -23.79 3.00
CA ALA A 453 0.71 -22.37 3.36
C ALA A 453 1.85 -21.50 2.76
N TRP A 454 2.95 -22.12 2.36
CA TRP A 454 4.12 -21.43 1.78
C TRP A 454 4.17 -21.52 0.24
N GLU A 455 3.10 -21.96 -0.41
CA GLU A 455 3.02 -21.93 -1.87
C GLU A 455 3.18 -20.49 -2.36
N ASP A 456 4.09 -20.25 -3.32
CA ASP A 456 4.44 -18.92 -3.85
C ASP A 456 4.69 -17.85 -2.76
N SER A 457 5.26 -18.27 -1.62
CA SER A 457 5.50 -17.38 -0.48
C SER A 457 6.79 -17.74 0.25
N ARG A 458 7.36 -16.78 0.93
CA ARG A 458 8.60 -16.90 1.72
C ARG A 458 8.41 -17.84 2.89
N LYS A 459 9.39 -18.69 3.18
CA LYS A 459 9.39 -19.66 4.28
C LYS A 459 10.05 -19.04 5.52
N PRO A 460 9.42 -19.05 6.71
CA PRO A 460 9.99 -18.43 7.91
C PRO A 460 11.37 -18.97 8.25
N LEU A 461 12.28 -18.08 8.62
CA LEU A 461 13.64 -18.40 9.03
C LEU A 461 13.76 -18.35 10.56
N VAL A 462 14.21 -19.41 11.20
CA VAL A 462 14.46 -19.43 12.64
C VAL A 462 15.94 -19.58 12.95
N GLY A 463 16.44 -18.79 13.91
CA GLY A 463 17.80 -18.84 14.41
C GLY A 463 17.86 -19.07 15.93
N GLU A 464 18.87 -19.83 16.38
CA GLU A 464 19.20 -20.00 17.77
C GLU A 464 20.39 -19.11 18.15
N PHE A 465 20.18 -18.18 19.08
CA PHE A 465 21.19 -17.24 19.55
C PHE A 465 21.49 -17.44 21.03
N VAL A 466 22.69 -17.06 21.44
CA VAL A 466 23.08 -17.07 22.86
C VAL A 466 23.58 -15.69 23.27
N PHE A 467 22.85 -15.06 24.19
CA PHE A 467 23.18 -13.79 24.79
C PHE A 467 23.45 -14.00 26.30
N LYS A 468 24.67 -13.73 26.76
CA LYS A 468 25.10 -13.90 28.19
C LYS A 468 24.73 -15.27 28.77
N GLY A 469 24.90 -16.33 27.99
CA GLY A 469 24.62 -17.70 28.39
C GLY A 469 23.14 -18.10 28.40
N ARG A 470 22.24 -17.24 27.87
CA ARG A 470 20.81 -17.51 27.71
C ARG A 470 20.48 -17.72 26.24
N THR A 471 19.75 -18.79 25.97
CA THR A 471 19.26 -19.08 24.60
C THR A 471 18.09 -18.17 24.27
N VAL A 472 18.08 -17.66 23.05
CA VAL A 472 17.00 -16.88 22.43
C VAL A 472 16.74 -17.45 21.04
N PHE A 473 15.48 -17.72 20.73
CA PHE A 473 15.01 -18.13 19.41
C PHE A 473 14.40 -16.92 18.73
N VAL A 474 14.85 -16.61 17.52
CA VAL A 474 14.29 -15.53 16.69
C VAL A 474 13.73 -16.14 15.44
N VAL A 475 12.46 -15.86 15.16
CA VAL A 475 11.73 -16.29 13.96
C VAL A 475 11.50 -15.06 13.10
N ALA A 476 12.19 -14.98 11.97
CA ALA A 476 12.00 -13.96 10.96
C ALA A 476 10.90 -14.40 9.98
N ASN A 477 9.97 -13.50 9.66
CA ASN A 477 8.81 -13.79 8.83
C ASN A 477 8.63 -12.73 7.76
N HIS A 478 8.13 -13.17 6.61
CA HIS A 478 7.53 -12.31 5.62
C HIS A 478 6.37 -13.08 5.00
N PHE A 479 5.14 -12.81 5.46
CA PHE A 479 3.95 -13.52 5.03
C PHE A 479 3.48 -13.10 3.64
N ALA A 480 2.50 -13.82 3.08
CA ALA A 480 1.90 -13.51 1.80
C ALA A 480 1.32 -12.09 1.79
N SER A 481 1.60 -11.34 0.72
CA SER A 481 1.09 -9.97 0.56
C SER A 481 -0.43 -9.94 0.41
N LYS A 482 -1.02 -8.74 0.39
CA LYS A 482 -2.45 -8.50 0.20
C LYS A 482 -2.88 -8.58 -1.28
N GLY A 483 -2.02 -9.07 -2.15
CA GLY A 483 -2.33 -9.25 -3.58
C GLY A 483 -3.59 -10.08 -3.80
N GLY A 484 -4.47 -9.61 -4.70
CA GLY A 484 -5.75 -10.26 -5.00
C GLY A 484 -6.89 -9.93 -4.03
N ASP A 485 -6.66 -9.16 -2.96
CA ASP A 485 -7.73 -8.61 -2.14
C ASP A 485 -8.50 -7.53 -2.90
N GLN A 486 -9.81 -7.44 -2.67
CA GLN A 486 -10.64 -6.42 -3.30
C GLN A 486 -10.39 -5.04 -2.67
N PRO A 487 -10.44 -3.95 -3.45
CA PRO A 487 -10.23 -2.60 -2.95
C PRO A 487 -11.33 -2.20 -1.95
N VAL A 488 -10.94 -1.42 -0.94
CA VAL A 488 -11.88 -0.95 0.11
C VAL A 488 -12.99 -0.08 -0.49
N HIS A 489 -12.68 0.70 -1.54
CA HIS A 489 -13.61 1.57 -2.25
C HIS A 489 -14.26 0.88 -3.46
N GLY A 490 -14.18 -0.45 -3.56
CA GLY A 490 -14.71 -1.20 -4.68
C GLY A 490 -16.22 -1.44 -4.63
N ARG A 491 -16.75 -2.01 -5.72
CA ARG A 491 -18.19 -2.28 -5.88
C ARG A 491 -18.74 -3.44 -5.05
N PHE A 492 -17.89 -4.30 -4.51
CA PHE A 492 -18.29 -5.40 -3.64
C PHE A 492 -18.06 -5.03 -2.17
N GLN A 493 -19.12 -5.10 -1.35
CA GLN A 493 -19.07 -4.70 0.04
C GLN A 493 -19.70 -5.73 1.00
N PRO A 494 -18.99 -6.16 2.06
CA PRO A 494 -17.59 -5.82 2.34
C PRO A 494 -16.64 -6.43 1.32
N PRO A 495 -15.45 -5.84 1.09
CA PRO A 495 -14.48 -6.38 0.15
C PRO A 495 -13.96 -7.74 0.58
N ALA A 496 -13.81 -8.67 -0.37
CA ALA A 496 -13.21 -9.96 -0.11
C ALA A 496 -11.70 -9.82 0.13
N ARG A 497 -11.22 -10.44 1.21
CA ARG A 497 -9.80 -10.52 1.59
C ARG A 497 -9.30 -11.94 1.36
N THR A 498 -9.12 -12.30 0.11
CA THR A 498 -8.80 -13.68 -0.30
C THR A 498 -7.42 -14.12 0.16
N SER A 499 -6.45 -13.20 0.18
CA SER A 499 -5.07 -13.43 0.62
C SER A 499 -4.96 -13.70 2.14
N GLU A 500 -5.90 -13.19 2.95
CA GLU A 500 -5.92 -13.37 4.41
C GLU A 500 -5.97 -14.85 4.80
N GLN A 501 -6.62 -15.72 4.00
CA GLN A 501 -6.70 -17.16 4.27
C GLN A 501 -5.31 -17.81 4.29
N GLN A 502 -4.44 -17.45 3.34
CA GLN A 502 -3.07 -17.95 3.30
C GLN A 502 -2.28 -17.45 4.51
N ARG A 503 -2.39 -16.17 4.86
CA ARG A 503 -1.71 -15.61 6.05
C ARG A 503 -2.16 -16.26 7.35
N VAL A 504 -3.43 -16.58 7.51
CA VAL A 504 -3.92 -17.33 8.69
C VAL A 504 -3.30 -18.72 8.78
N GLN A 505 -3.15 -19.43 7.64
CA GLN A 505 -2.48 -20.74 7.61
C GLN A 505 -0.98 -20.58 7.94
N GLN A 506 -0.29 -19.57 7.42
CA GLN A 506 1.09 -19.24 7.74
C GLN A 506 1.27 -18.95 9.23
N ALA A 507 0.36 -18.16 9.80
CA ALA A 507 0.33 -17.88 11.24
C ALA A 507 0.16 -19.14 12.08
N THR A 508 -0.67 -20.09 11.62
CA THR A 508 -0.87 -21.38 12.30
C THR A 508 0.42 -22.18 12.34
N VAL A 509 1.12 -22.31 11.21
CA VAL A 509 2.39 -23.06 11.13
C VAL A 509 3.46 -22.45 12.06
N VAL A 510 3.60 -21.13 12.06
CA VAL A 510 4.55 -20.43 12.94
C VAL A 510 4.18 -20.61 14.40
N ARG A 511 2.89 -20.49 14.74
CA ARG A 511 2.43 -20.66 16.10
C ARG A 511 2.66 -22.09 16.62
N ASP A 512 2.35 -23.12 15.83
CA ASP A 512 2.54 -24.51 16.20
C ASP A 512 4.02 -24.80 16.47
N PHE A 513 4.93 -24.26 15.66
CA PHE A 513 6.38 -24.33 15.92
C PHE A 513 6.77 -23.65 17.26
N VAL A 514 6.21 -22.50 17.57
CA VAL A 514 6.45 -21.82 18.85
C VAL A 514 5.86 -22.61 20.01
N ASP A 515 4.70 -23.22 19.85
CA ASP A 515 4.09 -24.09 20.86
C ASP A 515 4.99 -25.31 21.15
N ASP A 516 5.63 -25.90 20.13
CA ASP A 516 6.62 -26.99 20.32
C ASP A 516 7.84 -26.51 21.12
N LEU A 517 8.38 -25.32 20.83
CA LEU A 517 9.47 -24.71 21.63
C LEU A 517 9.05 -24.56 23.09
N LEU A 518 7.85 -24.06 23.35
CA LEU A 518 7.34 -23.81 24.69
C LEU A 518 6.88 -25.08 25.41
N ALA A 519 6.52 -26.15 24.69
CA ALA A 519 6.28 -27.46 25.25
C ALA A 519 7.57 -28.09 25.82
N VAL A 520 8.71 -27.83 25.16
CA VAL A 520 10.04 -28.24 25.65
C VAL A 520 10.52 -27.35 26.79
N ASP A 521 10.43 -26.02 26.64
CA ASP A 521 10.78 -25.05 27.67
C ASP A 521 9.75 -23.92 27.75
N ARG A 522 8.86 -24.00 28.74
CA ARG A 522 7.78 -23.01 28.95
C ARG A 522 8.29 -21.58 29.20
N ARG A 523 9.58 -21.39 29.38
CA ARG A 523 10.23 -20.09 29.63
C ARG A 523 11.22 -19.73 28.53
N ALA A 524 11.22 -20.45 27.41
CA ALA A 524 12.07 -20.11 26.28
C ALA A 524 11.84 -18.64 25.87
N ASN A 525 12.95 -17.95 25.59
CA ASN A 525 12.89 -16.61 25.04
C ASN A 525 12.67 -16.75 23.52
N VAL A 526 11.46 -16.49 23.07
CA VAL A 526 11.10 -16.53 21.65
C VAL A 526 10.67 -15.13 21.22
N VAL A 527 11.23 -14.66 20.10
CA VAL A 527 10.84 -13.44 19.39
C VAL A 527 10.38 -13.88 18.00
N VAL A 528 9.18 -13.50 17.63
CA VAL A 528 8.62 -13.65 16.27
C VAL A 528 8.53 -12.25 15.71
N ALA A 529 9.25 -11.96 14.64
CA ALA A 529 9.35 -10.61 14.05
C ALA A 529 9.28 -10.68 12.54
N GLY A 530 8.90 -9.57 11.92
CA GLY A 530 8.89 -9.40 10.47
C GLY A 530 7.61 -8.79 9.93
N ASP A 531 7.57 -8.67 8.61
CA ASP A 531 6.41 -8.25 7.85
C ASP A 531 5.39 -9.42 7.77
N LEU A 532 4.32 -9.32 8.57
CA LEU A 532 3.23 -10.29 8.55
C LEU A 532 2.14 -9.94 7.53
N ASN A 533 2.31 -8.84 6.81
CA ASN A 533 1.40 -8.35 5.78
C ASN A 533 -0.07 -8.28 6.25
N ASP A 534 -0.29 -8.11 7.56
CA ASP A 534 -1.64 -8.06 8.11
C ASP A 534 -1.75 -7.17 9.35
N PHE A 535 -2.96 -6.78 9.68
CA PHE A 535 -3.25 -5.81 10.71
C PHE A 535 -3.33 -6.41 12.12
N PRO A 536 -3.11 -5.63 13.21
CA PRO A 536 -3.21 -6.10 14.60
C PRO A 536 -4.58 -6.73 14.93
N PHE A 537 -5.64 -6.24 14.28
CA PHE A 537 -7.02 -6.73 14.46
C PHE A 537 -7.43 -7.86 13.52
N SER A 538 -6.51 -8.36 12.67
CA SER A 538 -6.78 -9.40 11.68
C SER A 538 -6.93 -10.80 12.30
N PRO A 539 -7.54 -11.77 11.60
CA PRO A 539 -7.51 -13.19 11.97
C PRO A 539 -6.09 -13.74 12.11
N THR A 540 -5.15 -13.31 11.28
CA THR A 540 -3.74 -13.71 11.28
C THR A 540 -3.08 -13.42 12.63
N LEU A 541 -3.20 -12.21 13.15
CA LEU A 541 -2.63 -11.83 14.43
C LEU A 541 -3.37 -12.47 15.62
N ARG A 542 -4.69 -12.66 15.49
CA ARG A 542 -5.46 -13.42 16.50
C ARG A 542 -4.98 -14.88 16.58
N GLU A 543 -4.62 -15.51 15.45
CA GLU A 543 -4.09 -16.86 15.43
C GLU A 543 -2.74 -16.95 16.13
N LEU A 544 -1.79 -16.05 15.85
CA LEU A 544 -0.47 -16.01 16.49
C LEU A 544 -0.57 -15.76 18.00
N THR A 545 -1.51 -14.95 18.45
CA THR A 545 -1.67 -14.57 19.86
C THR A 545 -2.64 -15.47 20.63
N ARG A 546 -3.29 -16.43 19.96
CA ARG A 546 -4.27 -17.32 20.57
C ARG A 546 -3.71 -18.05 21.80
N GLY A 547 -4.50 -18.07 22.88
CA GLY A 547 -4.10 -18.68 24.13
C GLY A 547 -3.02 -17.93 24.93
N GLY A 548 -2.55 -16.79 24.43
CA GLY A 548 -1.52 -15.97 25.10
C GLY A 548 -0.12 -16.63 25.08
N THR A 549 0.15 -17.46 24.08
CA THR A 549 1.45 -18.07 23.80
C THR A 549 2.46 -16.99 23.43
N LEU A 550 2.08 -16.15 22.47
CA LEU A 550 2.78 -14.93 22.07
C LEU A 550 1.98 -13.69 22.46
N ARG A 551 2.68 -12.61 22.70
CA ARG A 551 2.11 -11.28 22.96
C ARG A 551 2.62 -10.32 21.88
N SER A 552 1.71 -9.65 21.17
CA SER A 552 2.01 -8.54 20.26
C SER A 552 2.55 -7.37 21.06
N LEU A 553 3.66 -6.78 20.63
CA LEU A 553 4.24 -5.61 21.26
C LEU A 553 3.63 -4.31 20.71
N MET A 554 3.05 -4.33 19.52
CA MET A 554 2.32 -3.20 18.94
C MET A 554 1.20 -2.70 19.87
N ASP A 555 0.55 -3.62 20.60
CA ASP A 555 -0.51 -3.29 21.56
C ASP A 555 -0.01 -2.49 22.78
N THR A 556 1.30 -2.38 22.98
CA THR A 556 1.90 -1.61 24.07
C THR A 556 2.08 -0.13 23.74
N LEU A 557 1.96 0.24 22.47
CA LEU A 557 2.04 1.62 22.00
C LEU A 557 0.67 2.32 22.09
N PRO A 558 0.64 3.65 22.21
CA PRO A 558 -0.58 4.45 21.98
C PRO A 558 -1.13 4.20 20.56
N GLU A 559 -2.45 4.24 20.36
CA GLU A 559 -3.04 4.04 19.03
C GLU A 559 -2.46 4.97 17.97
N SER A 560 -2.14 6.21 18.32
CA SER A 560 -1.54 7.22 17.42
C SER A 560 -0.12 6.91 16.93
N GLU A 561 0.54 5.89 17.50
CA GLU A 561 1.90 5.44 17.14
C GLU A 561 1.91 4.02 16.56
N ARG A 562 0.72 3.42 16.31
CA ARG A 562 0.60 2.05 15.81
C ARG A 562 0.56 2.02 14.29
N TYR A 563 1.70 2.17 13.65
CA TYR A 563 1.88 1.96 12.20
C TYR A 563 3.35 1.73 11.89
N SER A 564 3.61 1.11 10.76
CA SER A 564 4.95 0.87 10.20
C SER A 564 4.97 1.07 8.69
N TYR A 565 3.81 1.37 8.09
CA TYR A 565 3.60 1.46 6.66
C TYR A 565 2.52 2.50 6.36
N VAL A 566 2.59 3.16 5.21
CA VAL A 566 1.54 4.10 4.78
C VAL A 566 1.07 3.74 3.38
N TYR A 567 -0.22 3.40 3.26
CA TYR A 567 -0.83 3.01 2.00
C TYR A 567 -2.15 3.75 1.79
N GLU A 568 -2.31 4.38 0.63
CA GLU A 568 -3.51 5.15 0.27
C GLU A 568 -3.94 6.11 1.39
N GLY A 569 -2.97 6.85 1.96
CA GLY A 569 -3.20 7.80 3.05
C GLY A 569 -3.45 7.20 4.43
N ASN A 570 -3.51 5.87 4.55
CA ASN A 570 -3.71 5.16 5.81
C ASN A 570 -2.37 4.75 6.41
N SER A 571 -2.08 5.21 7.62
CA SER A 571 -0.97 4.71 8.44
C SER A 571 -1.36 3.34 9.01
N GLN A 572 -0.69 2.27 8.57
CA GLN A 572 -1.05 0.86 8.82
C GLN A 572 0.06 0.11 9.55
N VAL A 573 -0.32 -0.95 10.25
CA VAL A 573 0.63 -1.92 10.80
C VAL A 573 0.67 -3.12 9.88
N LEU A 574 1.83 -3.44 9.31
CA LEU A 574 2.09 -4.69 8.57
C LEU A 574 3.21 -5.49 9.23
N ASP A 575 4.18 -4.78 9.82
CA ASP A 575 5.29 -5.38 10.54
C ASP A 575 4.94 -5.58 12.01
N HIS A 576 5.39 -6.67 12.58
CA HIS A 576 5.07 -7.03 13.96
C HIS A 576 6.27 -7.61 14.71
N VAL A 577 6.31 -7.34 16.00
CA VAL A 577 7.17 -8.04 16.94
C VAL A 577 6.29 -8.66 18.03
N LEU A 578 6.36 -10.01 18.13
CA LEU A 578 5.67 -10.77 19.16
C LEU A 578 6.70 -11.49 20.03
N VAL A 579 6.40 -11.61 21.31
CA VAL A 579 7.31 -12.28 22.25
C VAL A 579 6.58 -13.30 23.12
N SER A 580 7.28 -14.39 23.45
CA SER A 580 6.85 -15.36 24.46
C SER A 580 6.90 -14.76 25.88
N ARG A 581 6.53 -15.56 26.89
CA ARG A 581 6.61 -15.16 28.31
C ARG A 581 8.05 -15.20 28.90
N GLY A 582 9.05 -15.63 28.13
CA GLY A 582 10.45 -15.68 28.55
C GLY A 582 11.07 -14.30 28.77
N PRO A 583 11.06 -13.41 27.78
CA PRO A 583 11.63 -12.07 27.85
C PRO A 583 11.12 -11.23 29.02
N ARG A 584 12.02 -10.50 29.68
CA ARG A 584 11.72 -9.62 30.83
C ARG A 584 12.15 -8.19 30.53
N ARG A 585 11.51 -7.21 31.19
CA ARG A 585 11.81 -5.78 31.01
C ARG A 585 11.76 -5.38 29.54
N VAL A 586 10.71 -5.82 28.89
CA VAL A 586 10.50 -5.57 27.46
C VAL A 586 10.20 -4.09 27.24
N SER A 587 10.95 -3.45 26.35
CA SER A 587 10.60 -2.15 25.74
C SER A 587 10.56 -2.34 24.23
N TYR A 588 9.66 -1.64 23.58
CA TYR A 588 9.39 -1.78 22.16
C TYR A 588 9.20 -0.40 21.52
N ASP A 589 9.58 -0.27 20.26
CA ASP A 589 9.56 0.95 19.52
C ASP A 589 9.35 0.66 18.02
N VAL A 590 8.53 1.44 17.34
CA VAL A 590 8.51 1.57 15.88
C VAL A 590 9.30 2.84 15.58
N VAL A 591 10.30 2.75 14.72
CA VAL A 591 11.19 3.89 14.46
C VAL A 591 10.85 4.48 13.11
N HIS A 592 10.06 5.55 13.11
CA HIS A 592 9.53 6.17 11.90
C HIS A 592 10.62 6.94 11.13
N ILE A 593 11.17 6.27 10.10
CA ILE A 593 12.28 6.81 9.29
C ILE A 593 12.04 6.73 7.78
N ASN A 594 11.00 6.00 7.36
CA ASN A 594 10.76 5.69 5.95
C ASN A 594 9.34 6.03 5.50
N ALA A 595 8.32 5.33 6.03
CA ALA A 595 6.95 5.29 5.49
C ALA A 595 6.30 6.67 5.32
N GLU A 596 6.77 7.67 6.04
CA GLU A 596 6.24 9.03 6.07
C GLU A 596 7.00 10.01 5.16
N PHE A 597 8.16 9.61 4.58
CA PHE A 597 9.08 10.50 3.90
C PHE A 597 9.11 10.27 2.39
N ALA A 598 9.10 11.34 1.61
CA ALA A 598 9.17 11.29 0.14
C ALA A 598 10.54 10.82 -0.40
N ASP A 599 11.57 10.80 0.44
CA ASP A 599 12.92 10.32 0.15
C ASP A 599 13.30 9.07 0.96
N GLN A 600 12.31 8.21 1.21
CA GLN A 600 12.45 6.94 1.95
C GLN A 600 13.49 6.00 1.34
N ALA A 601 14.13 5.17 2.19
CA ALA A 601 15.03 4.11 1.77
C ALA A 601 14.30 2.77 1.61
N SER A 602 13.16 2.62 2.26
CA SER A 602 12.19 1.52 2.20
C SER A 602 10.80 2.10 2.42
N ASP A 603 9.75 1.39 2.01
CA ASP A 603 8.37 1.76 2.28
C ASP A 603 7.88 1.33 3.69
N HIS A 604 8.69 0.57 4.42
CA HIS A 604 8.44 0.12 5.80
C HIS A 604 9.32 0.83 6.82
N ASP A 605 8.74 1.13 8.00
CA ASP A 605 9.49 1.58 9.17
C ASP A 605 9.97 0.38 10.00
N PRO A 606 11.25 0.35 10.38
CA PRO A 606 11.78 -0.73 11.20
C PRO A 606 11.25 -0.68 12.64
N GLN A 607 11.22 -1.85 13.27
CA GLN A 607 10.79 -2.00 14.66
C GLN A 607 11.89 -2.61 15.51
N ILE A 608 11.90 -2.29 16.78
CA ILE A 608 12.92 -2.81 17.70
C ILE A 608 12.34 -3.17 19.07
N VAL A 609 12.71 -4.34 19.56
CA VAL A 609 12.44 -4.79 20.93
C VAL A 609 13.73 -4.93 21.71
N ARG A 610 13.73 -4.45 22.96
CA ARG A 610 14.82 -4.64 23.91
C ARG A 610 14.30 -5.36 25.14
N PHE A 611 15.04 -6.35 25.59
CA PHE A 611 14.63 -7.16 26.74
C PHE A 611 15.80 -7.82 27.44
N VAL A 612 15.56 -8.33 28.64
CA VAL A 612 16.50 -9.17 29.37
C VAL A 612 16.08 -10.62 29.22
N PRO A 613 16.84 -11.49 28.54
CA PRO A 613 16.54 -12.92 28.43
C PRO A 613 16.57 -13.65 29.79
N ARG A 614 15.68 -14.62 29.93
CA ARG A 614 15.54 -15.43 31.16
C ARG A 614 16.57 -16.52 31.28
#